data_9ed980bd907c76df81458ee46ee6cfe5
#
_entry.id   9ed980bd907c76df81458ee46ee6cfe5
#
_cell.length_a   1.000
_cell.length_b   1.000
_cell.length_c   1.000
_cell.angle_alpha   90.00
_cell.angle_beta   90.00
_cell.angle_gamma   90.00
#
_symmetry.space_group_name_H-M   'P 1'
#
loop_
_entity.id
_entity.type
_entity.pdbx_description
1 polymer ?
#
loop_
_entity_poly.entity_id
_entity_poly.type
_entity_poly.pdbx_seq_one_letter_code
_entity_poly.pdbx_strand_id
1 'polypeptide(L)'
;DSLGELTSRLEGKDPIARMHIINILSKFNQPEVKRALQTQLRDNNKMIRSAALAALARMDGPVDVATICHLLRDPEIDVQNKAIDVVIKVNDPDTIKYLVPVLKDENEYARRAAVEVLNEVGTAKSIKYLLDAIKDDDWWVRSRAADALGKIGGPKVVDAVLQLIKDDDEDIRRAAIEILNQTKDERAVAHLIEATRDQDWWVSERAVDALAEIGSARAVPRLVEMLQTGVPKSTPIVVRALGDQWVALPQ
;
A
#
# COMPACT_ATOMS: atom_id res chain seq x y z
N ASP A 1 7.72 -30.66 33.13
CA ASP A 1 6.89 -29.60 32.57
C ASP A 1 6.39 -30.02 31.17
N SER A 2 5.10 -30.32 31.06
CA SER A 2 4.49 -30.84 29.83
C SER A 2 4.57 -29.89 28.64
N LEU A 3 4.60 -28.56 28.85
CA LEU A 3 4.79 -27.58 27.79
C LEU A 3 6.23 -27.57 27.26
N GLY A 4 7.21 -27.70 28.13
CA GLY A 4 8.61 -27.82 27.73
C GLY A 4 8.87 -29.07 26.90
N GLU A 5 8.22 -30.18 27.25
CA GLU A 5 8.30 -31.41 26.47
C GLU A 5 7.66 -31.28 25.08
N LEU A 6 6.48 -30.64 24.98
CA LEU A 6 5.85 -30.36 23.68
C LEU A 6 6.73 -29.43 22.83
N THR A 7 7.30 -28.40 23.43
CA THR A 7 8.17 -27.46 22.73
C THR A 7 9.42 -28.15 22.17
N SER A 8 10.03 -29.08 22.93
CA SER A 8 11.18 -29.84 22.44
C SER A 8 10.87 -30.74 21.24
N ARG A 9 9.62 -31.17 21.09
CA ARG A 9 9.19 -31.99 19.95
C ARG A 9 8.99 -31.21 18.64
N LEU A 10 9.07 -29.88 18.68
CA LEU A 10 9.12 -29.04 17.46
C LEU A 10 10.37 -29.31 16.61
N GLU A 11 11.41 -29.91 17.18
CA GLU A 11 12.62 -30.33 16.47
C GLU A 11 12.50 -31.74 15.84
N GLY A 12 11.33 -32.37 15.98
CA GLY A 12 11.07 -33.69 15.42
C GLY A 12 11.16 -33.72 13.88
N LYS A 13 11.33 -34.93 13.32
CA LYS A 13 11.50 -35.13 11.88
C LYS A 13 10.18 -35.18 11.10
N ASP A 14 9.06 -35.46 11.75
CA ASP A 14 7.74 -35.56 11.10
C ASP A 14 7.06 -34.19 11.04
N PRO A 15 6.91 -33.60 9.84
CA PRO A 15 6.28 -32.30 9.67
C PRO A 15 4.81 -32.27 10.11
N ILE A 16 4.08 -33.36 9.93
CA ILE A 16 2.66 -33.44 10.29
C ILE A 16 2.51 -33.38 11.80
N ALA A 17 3.30 -34.18 12.53
CA ALA A 17 3.33 -34.15 13.99
C ALA A 17 3.72 -32.76 14.51
N ARG A 18 4.73 -32.11 13.91
CA ARG A 18 5.16 -30.75 14.27
C ARG A 18 4.05 -29.71 14.03
N MET A 19 3.31 -29.79 12.94
CA MET A 19 2.16 -28.91 12.67
C MET A 19 1.07 -29.05 13.73
N HIS A 20 0.76 -30.28 14.15
CA HIS A 20 -0.19 -30.52 15.24
C HIS A 20 0.30 -29.95 16.56
N ILE A 21 1.59 -30.10 16.87
CA ILE A 21 2.19 -29.52 18.06
C ILE A 21 2.13 -27.98 18.03
N ILE A 22 2.46 -27.36 16.92
CA ILE A 22 2.34 -25.91 16.72
C ILE A 22 0.90 -25.44 16.99
N ASN A 23 -0.09 -26.17 16.46
CA ASN A 23 -1.49 -25.84 16.66
C ASN A 23 -1.94 -26.01 18.12
N ILE A 24 -1.44 -27.02 18.84
CA ILE A 24 -1.69 -27.17 20.27
C ILE A 24 -1.04 -26.05 21.06
N LEU A 25 0.24 -25.76 20.79
CA LEU A 25 1.00 -24.72 21.47
C LEU A 25 0.38 -23.33 21.29
N SER A 26 -0.22 -23.04 20.14
CA SER A 26 -0.87 -21.75 19.87
C SER A 26 -2.02 -21.40 20.84
N LYS A 27 -2.50 -22.36 21.61
CA LYS A 27 -3.54 -22.17 22.64
C LYS A 27 -2.96 -21.68 23.98
N PHE A 28 -1.64 -21.69 24.12
CA PHE A 28 -0.94 -21.33 25.36
C PHE A 28 -0.17 -20.03 25.16
N ASN A 29 -0.71 -18.93 25.66
CA ASN A 29 -0.16 -17.60 25.47
C ASN A 29 1.01 -17.30 26.44
N GLN A 30 2.05 -18.14 26.40
CA GLN A 30 3.23 -18.00 27.25
C GLN A 30 4.43 -17.50 26.43
N PRO A 31 5.33 -16.66 27.01
CA PRO A 31 6.48 -16.12 26.29
C PRO A 31 7.42 -17.19 25.73
N GLU A 32 7.59 -18.30 26.43
CA GLU A 32 8.43 -19.43 25.99
C GLU A 32 7.85 -20.08 24.74
N VAL A 33 6.53 -20.29 24.71
CA VAL A 33 5.82 -20.84 23.55
C VAL A 33 5.96 -19.93 22.35
N LYS A 34 5.76 -18.62 22.54
CA LYS A 34 5.95 -17.65 21.45
C LYS A 34 7.35 -17.69 20.86
N ARG A 35 8.39 -17.71 21.72
CA ARG A 35 9.78 -17.81 21.26
C ARG A 35 10.02 -19.09 20.46
N ALA A 36 9.51 -20.21 20.92
CA ALA A 36 9.62 -21.48 20.21
C ALA A 36 8.91 -21.45 18.84
N LEU A 37 7.72 -20.87 18.76
CA LEU A 37 7.00 -20.69 17.49
C LEU A 37 7.71 -19.71 16.56
N GLN A 38 8.27 -18.64 17.06
CA GLN A 38 9.08 -17.70 16.26
C GLN A 38 10.32 -18.38 15.64
N THR A 39 10.92 -19.33 16.33
CA THR A 39 12.03 -20.13 15.77
C THR A 39 11.56 -20.93 14.55
N GLN A 40 10.33 -21.45 14.55
CA GLN A 40 9.76 -22.22 13.45
C GLN A 40 9.49 -21.38 12.19
N LEU A 41 9.46 -20.05 12.28
CA LEU A 41 9.35 -19.16 11.12
C LEU A 41 10.54 -19.26 10.16
N ARG A 42 11.65 -19.83 10.60
CA ARG A 42 12.86 -20.06 9.81
C ARG A 42 13.05 -21.50 9.36
N ASP A 43 12.04 -22.34 9.55
CA ASP A 43 12.10 -23.75 9.17
C ASP A 43 12.24 -23.90 7.65
N ASN A 44 12.97 -24.93 7.20
CA ASN A 44 13.12 -25.24 5.79
C ASN A 44 11.80 -25.69 5.14
N ASN A 45 10.88 -26.25 5.94
CA ASN A 45 9.59 -26.70 5.46
C ASN A 45 8.57 -25.56 5.46
N LYS A 46 8.05 -25.23 4.27
CA LYS A 46 7.04 -24.16 4.11
C LYS A 46 5.77 -24.39 4.94
N MET A 47 5.37 -25.63 5.14
CA MET A 47 4.18 -25.96 5.94
C MET A 47 4.39 -25.58 7.41
N ILE A 48 5.60 -25.78 7.93
CA ILE A 48 5.97 -25.40 9.30
C ILE A 48 6.01 -23.89 9.42
N ARG A 49 6.64 -23.16 8.47
CA ARG A 49 6.64 -21.68 8.47
C ARG A 49 5.22 -21.13 8.45
N SER A 50 4.38 -21.67 7.57
CA SER A 50 2.96 -21.27 7.45
C SER A 50 2.16 -21.56 8.72
N ALA A 51 2.34 -22.74 9.34
CA ALA A 51 1.69 -23.09 10.59
C ALA A 51 2.12 -22.18 11.76
N ALA A 52 3.40 -21.89 11.84
CA ALA A 52 3.95 -20.97 12.86
C ALA A 52 3.40 -19.55 12.72
N LEU A 53 3.31 -19.02 11.50
CA LEU A 53 2.66 -17.72 11.23
C LEU A 53 1.20 -17.71 11.69
N ALA A 54 0.43 -18.75 11.32
CA ALA A 54 -0.97 -18.86 11.72
C ALA A 54 -1.14 -18.98 13.23
N ALA A 55 -0.22 -19.67 13.90
CA ALA A 55 -0.22 -19.79 15.35
C ALA A 55 0.05 -18.44 16.03
N LEU A 56 1.11 -17.75 15.63
CA LEU A 56 1.47 -16.43 16.18
C LEU A 56 0.39 -15.37 15.94
N ALA A 57 -0.31 -15.43 14.79
CA ALA A 57 -1.42 -14.54 14.49
C ALA A 57 -2.63 -14.69 15.42
N ARG A 58 -2.79 -15.86 16.07
CA ARG A 58 -3.88 -16.15 17.02
C ARG A 58 -3.52 -15.83 18.46
N MET A 59 -2.24 -15.67 18.77
CA MET A 59 -1.75 -15.42 20.12
C MET A 59 -1.81 -13.94 20.46
N ASP A 60 -2.16 -13.64 21.71
CA ASP A 60 -2.19 -12.27 22.21
C ASP A 60 -0.79 -11.76 22.62
N GLY A 61 -0.63 -10.43 22.57
CA GLY A 61 0.57 -9.73 23.01
C GLY A 61 1.66 -9.63 21.93
N PRO A 62 2.83 -9.06 22.26
CA PRO A 62 3.85 -8.70 21.29
C PRO A 62 4.45 -9.93 20.59
N VAL A 63 4.68 -9.78 19.29
CA VAL A 63 5.41 -10.72 18.44
C VAL A 63 6.64 -10.03 17.86
N ASP A 64 7.64 -10.80 17.47
CA ASP A 64 8.82 -10.25 16.79
C ASP A 64 8.50 -9.92 15.34
N VAL A 65 8.12 -8.68 15.10
CA VAL A 65 7.78 -8.16 13.77
C VAL A 65 8.94 -8.27 12.79
N ALA A 66 10.19 -8.15 13.26
CA ALA A 66 11.36 -8.27 12.40
C ALA A 66 11.42 -9.64 11.71
N THR A 67 11.21 -10.72 12.48
CA THR A 67 11.21 -12.08 11.94
C THR A 67 10.04 -12.31 10.99
N ILE A 68 8.85 -11.77 11.29
CA ILE A 68 7.68 -11.90 10.41
C ILE A 68 7.90 -11.11 9.11
N CYS A 69 8.43 -9.89 9.17
CA CYS A 69 8.76 -9.10 7.98
C CYS A 69 9.82 -9.78 7.09
N HIS A 70 10.71 -10.59 7.66
CA HIS A 70 11.64 -11.40 6.88
C HIS A 70 10.90 -12.36 5.92
N LEU A 71 9.75 -12.89 6.32
CA LEU A 71 8.94 -13.81 5.51
C LEU A 71 8.17 -13.10 4.37
N LEU A 72 8.20 -11.79 4.28
CA LEU A 72 7.77 -11.07 3.08
C LEU A 72 8.69 -11.35 1.86
N ARG A 73 9.88 -11.93 2.12
CA ARG A 73 10.82 -12.44 1.11
C ARG A 73 10.75 -13.94 0.92
N ASP A 74 9.76 -14.60 1.48
CA ASP A 74 9.65 -16.05 1.39
C ASP A 74 9.49 -16.49 -0.08
N PRO A 75 10.21 -17.52 -0.53
CA PRO A 75 10.09 -18.03 -1.89
C PRO A 75 8.73 -18.65 -2.18
N GLU A 76 7.98 -19.02 -1.13
CA GLU A 76 6.67 -19.63 -1.26
C GLU A 76 5.57 -18.57 -1.11
N ILE A 77 4.80 -18.35 -2.16
CA ILE A 77 3.78 -17.31 -2.22
C ILE A 77 2.73 -17.42 -1.11
N ASP A 78 2.38 -18.64 -0.72
CA ASP A 78 1.41 -18.88 0.35
C ASP A 78 1.93 -18.42 1.72
N VAL A 79 3.22 -18.61 1.98
CA VAL A 79 3.90 -18.14 3.20
C VAL A 79 4.00 -16.62 3.16
N GLN A 80 4.40 -16.06 2.02
CA GLN A 80 4.49 -14.61 1.82
C GLN A 80 3.15 -13.91 2.06
N ASN A 81 2.07 -14.40 1.46
CA ASN A 81 0.72 -13.84 1.64
C ASN A 81 0.28 -13.90 3.10
N LYS A 82 0.53 -15.02 3.77
CA LYS A 82 0.22 -15.15 5.19
C LYS A 82 1.05 -14.21 6.06
N ALA A 83 2.31 -13.98 5.72
CA ALA A 83 3.14 -13.00 6.40
C ALA A 83 2.59 -11.57 6.24
N ILE A 84 2.13 -11.19 5.04
CA ILE A 84 1.45 -9.92 4.79
C ILE A 84 0.27 -9.74 5.76
N ASP A 85 -0.63 -10.72 5.81
CA ASP A 85 -1.81 -10.69 6.69
C ASP A 85 -1.44 -10.53 8.15
N VAL A 86 -0.41 -11.25 8.60
CA VAL A 86 0.04 -11.21 10.01
C VAL A 86 0.67 -9.86 10.34
N VAL A 87 1.51 -9.31 9.48
CA VAL A 87 2.14 -7.99 9.69
C VAL A 87 1.07 -6.89 9.75
N ILE A 88 0.09 -6.93 8.85
CA ILE A 88 -1.04 -5.98 8.86
C ILE A 88 -1.85 -6.12 10.15
N LYS A 89 -2.16 -7.33 10.58
CA LYS A 89 -2.93 -7.58 11.80
C LYS A 89 -2.22 -7.12 13.06
N VAL A 90 -0.91 -7.37 13.16
CA VAL A 90 -0.08 -6.94 14.30
C VAL A 90 -0.01 -5.42 14.38
N ASN A 91 0.08 -4.75 13.23
CA ASN A 91 0.11 -3.29 13.09
C ASN A 91 1.05 -2.60 14.08
N ASP A 92 2.28 -3.12 14.20
CA ASP A 92 3.31 -2.56 15.09
C ASP A 92 3.86 -1.25 14.50
N PRO A 93 3.96 -0.16 15.28
CA PRO A 93 4.51 1.11 14.82
C PRO A 93 5.94 1.03 14.27
N ASP A 94 6.71 0.04 14.70
CA ASP A 94 8.08 -0.18 14.26
C ASP A 94 8.18 -0.98 12.95
N THR A 95 7.06 -1.49 12.44
CA THR A 95 7.01 -2.28 11.20
C THR A 95 7.71 -1.57 10.04
N ILE A 96 7.54 -0.25 9.91
CA ILE A 96 8.11 0.54 8.81
C ILE A 96 9.61 0.33 8.66
N LYS A 97 10.36 0.31 9.76
CA LYS A 97 11.83 0.14 9.70
C LYS A 97 12.26 -1.20 9.11
N TYR A 98 11.44 -2.24 9.27
CA TYR A 98 11.69 -3.56 8.69
C TYR A 98 11.17 -3.72 7.27
N LEU A 99 10.21 -2.90 6.85
CA LEU A 99 9.70 -2.88 5.47
C LEU A 99 10.62 -2.15 4.51
N VAL A 100 11.35 -1.12 4.97
CA VAL A 100 12.23 -0.31 4.11
C VAL A 100 13.24 -1.14 3.32
N PRO A 101 13.96 -2.10 3.93
CA PRO A 101 14.86 -2.97 3.16
C PRO A 101 14.13 -3.88 2.17
N VAL A 102 12.89 -4.29 2.47
CA VAL A 102 12.07 -5.14 1.60
C VAL A 102 11.55 -4.37 0.39
N LEU A 103 11.23 -3.08 0.56
CA LEU A 103 10.85 -2.20 -0.55
C LEU A 103 11.98 -2.00 -1.59
N LYS A 104 13.22 -2.29 -1.23
CA LYS A 104 14.40 -2.19 -2.09
C LYS A 104 14.96 -3.54 -2.49
N ASP A 105 14.21 -4.62 -2.29
CA ASP A 105 14.62 -5.97 -2.64
C ASP A 105 14.73 -6.12 -4.16
N GLU A 106 15.67 -6.93 -4.63
CA GLU A 106 15.81 -7.25 -6.05
C GLU A 106 14.59 -7.99 -6.60
N ASN A 107 13.93 -8.79 -5.76
CA ASN A 107 12.74 -9.55 -6.11
C ASN A 107 11.49 -8.66 -6.05
N GLU A 108 10.81 -8.50 -7.19
CA GLU A 108 9.58 -7.70 -7.28
C GLU A 108 8.46 -8.23 -6.37
N TYR A 109 8.36 -9.53 -6.14
CA TYR A 109 7.33 -10.09 -5.25
C TYR A 109 7.56 -9.69 -3.79
N ALA A 110 8.81 -9.56 -3.35
CA ALA A 110 9.13 -9.02 -2.03
C ALA A 110 8.74 -7.53 -1.94
N ARG A 111 9.07 -6.73 -2.97
CA ARG A 111 8.67 -5.31 -3.02
C ARG A 111 7.16 -5.15 -3.04
N ARG A 112 6.44 -5.98 -3.81
CA ARG A 112 4.97 -6.03 -3.81
C ARG A 112 4.41 -6.34 -2.42
N ALA A 113 4.97 -7.32 -1.72
CA ALA A 113 4.55 -7.65 -0.36
C ALA A 113 4.74 -6.48 0.62
N ALA A 114 5.88 -5.80 0.55
CA ALA A 114 6.16 -4.66 1.41
C ALA A 114 5.23 -3.46 1.15
N VAL A 115 4.99 -3.12 -0.11
CA VAL A 115 4.08 -2.01 -0.44
C VAL A 115 2.64 -2.34 -0.11
N GLU A 116 2.22 -3.61 -0.20
CA GLU A 116 0.90 -4.04 0.23
C GLU A 116 0.69 -3.81 1.73
N VAL A 117 1.67 -4.19 2.55
CA VAL A 117 1.62 -3.88 3.98
C VAL A 117 1.52 -2.37 4.21
N LEU A 118 2.35 -1.56 3.53
CA LEU A 118 2.30 -0.10 3.67
C LEU A 118 0.99 0.52 3.19
N ASN A 119 0.35 -0.07 2.19
CA ASN A 119 -0.96 0.38 1.73
C ASN A 119 -2.05 0.23 2.82
N GLU A 120 -1.92 -0.77 3.69
CA GLU A 120 -2.88 -1.01 4.77
C GLU A 120 -2.51 -0.30 6.09
N VAL A 121 -1.22 -0.25 6.44
CA VAL A 121 -0.77 0.28 7.74
C VAL A 121 0.06 1.56 7.63
N GLY A 122 0.20 2.11 6.44
CA GLY A 122 1.03 3.29 6.19
C GLY A 122 0.56 4.52 6.95
N THR A 123 1.52 5.32 7.38
CA THR A 123 1.31 6.58 8.09
C THR A 123 2.15 7.69 7.46
N ALA A 124 2.06 8.89 8.00
CA ALA A 124 2.90 10.02 7.56
C ALA A 124 4.41 9.70 7.55
N LYS A 125 4.86 8.74 8.36
CA LYS A 125 6.27 8.27 8.37
C LYS A 125 6.63 7.48 7.12
N SER A 126 5.64 6.90 6.43
CA SER A 126 5.84 6.10 5.22
C SER A 126 5.94 6.94 3.94
N ILE A 127 5.53 8.21 3.97
CA ILE A 127 5.37 9.06 2.77
C ILE A 127 6.62 9.05 1.89
N LYS A 128 7.81 9.28 2.47
CA LYS A 128 9.05 9.35 1.69
C LYS A 128 9.37 8.03 0.98
N TYR A 129 9.09 6.89 1.61
CA TYR A 129 9.35 5.57 1.02
C TYR A 129 8.34 5.21 -0.06
N LEU A 130 7.10 5.65 0.11
CA LEU A 130 6.05 5.50 -0.90
C LEU A 130 6.30 6.40 -2.11
N LEU A 131 6.83 7.61 -1.92
CA LEU A 131 7.28 8.49 -3.01
C LEU A 131 8.42 7.88 -3.82
N ASP A 132 9.33 7.14 -3.17
CA ASP A 132 10.34 6.36 -3.90
C ASP A 132 9.69 5.19 -4.66
N ALA A 133 8.73 4.51 -4.05
CA ALA A 133 8.06 3.34 -4.62
C ALA A 133 7.14 3.65 -5.83
N ILE A 134 6.64 4.87 -5.99
CA ILE A 134 5.93 5.26 -7.23
C ILE A 134 6.84 5.36 -8.46
N LYS A 135 8.15 5.23 -8.26
CA LYS A 135 9.18 5.17 -9.32
C LYS A 135 9.73 3.76 -9.53
N ASP A 136 9.11 2.75 -8.93
CA ASP A 136 9.53 1.36 -9.06
C ASP A 136 9.38 0.85 -10.50
N ASP A 137 10.25 -0.05 -10.93
CA ASP A 137 10.16 -0.67 -12.25
C ASP A 137 8.91 -1.53 -12.40
N ASP A 138 8.41 -2.08 -11.31
CA ASP A 138 7.19 -2.89 -11.28
C ASP A 138 5.93 -2.02 -11.19
N TRP A 139 5.06 -2.12 -12.19
CA TRP A 139 3.84 -1.32 -12.27
C TRP A 139 2.89 -1.52 -11.08
N TRP A 140 2.86 -2.75 -10.52
CA TRP A 140 1.97 -3.05 -9.39
C TRP A 140 2.47 -2.35 -8.11
N VAL A 141 3.80 -2.32 -7.89
CA VAL A 141 4.40 -1.56 -6.79
C VAL A 141 4.10 -0.08 -6.92
N ARG A 142 4.25 0.51 -8.13
CA ARG A 142 3.89 1.92 -8.38
C ARG A 142 2.43 2.21 -8.04
N SER A 143 1.51 1.37 -8.55
CA SER A 143 0.08 1.54 -8.34
C SER A 143 -0.30 1.46 -6.86
N ARG A 144 0.21 0.45 -6.14
CA ARG A 144 -0.09 0.29 -4.70
C ARG A 144 0.53 1.39 -3.83
N ALA A 145 1.70 1.90 -4.21
CA ALA A 145 2.31 3.04 -3.54
C ALA A 145 1.49 4.32 -3.73
N ALA A 146 0.95 4.55 -4.93
CA ALA A 146 0.05 5.67 -5.20
C ALA A 146 -1.24 5.56 -4.37
N ASP A 147 -1.86 4.38 -4.32
CA ASP A 147 -3.03 4.13 -3.47
C ASP A 147 -2.74 4.43 -2.00
N ALA A 148 -1.61 3.96 -1.49
CA ALA A 148 -1.19 4.20 -0.12
C ALA A 148 -1.01 5.70 0.18
N LEU A 149 -0.38 6.45 -0.73
CA LEU A 149 -0.23 7.90 -0.61
C LEU A 149 -1.59 8.60 -0.62
N GLY A 150 -2.49 8.19 -1.50
CA GLY A 150 -3.86 8.71 -1.55
C GLY A 150 -4.63 8.48 -0.25
N LYS A 151 -4.52 7.29 0.33
CA LYS A 151 -5.13 6.94 1.63
C LYS A 151 -4.56 7.76 2.79
N ILE A 152 -3.23 7.94 2.84
CA ILE A 152 -2.57 8.76 3.87
C ILE A 152 -3.03 10.21 3.74
N GLY A 153 -3.03 10.74 2.53
CA GLY A 153 -3.52 12.08 2.22
C GLY A 153 -2.82 13.19 2.99
N GLY A 154 -3.54 14.31 3.11
CA GLY A 154 -3.11 15.46 3.88
C GLY A 154 -2.04 16.33 3.22
N PRO A 155 -1.71 17.48 3.86
CA PRO A 155 -0.85 18.51 3.28
C PRO A 155 0.50 18.01 2.80
N LYS A 156 1.15 17.14 3.56
CA LYS A 156 2.50 16.63 3.22
C LYS A 156 2.51 15.79 1.94
N VAL A 157 1.47 14.97 1.75
CA VAL A 157 1.34 14.17 0.51
C VAL A 157 1.07 15.09 -0.66
N VAL A 158 0.11 16.00 -0.53
CA VAL A 158 -0.27 16.92 -1.61
C VAL A 158 0.93 17.76 -2.04
N ASP A 159 1.64 18.39 -1.11
CA ASP A 159 2.80 19.24 -1.42
C ASP A 159 3.91 18.46 -2.15
N ALA A 160 4.17 17.21 -1.74
CA ALA A 160 5.15 16.37 -2.39
C ALA A 160 4.73 15.96 -3.81
N VAL A 161 3.46 15.60 -3.98
CA VAL A 161 2.92 15.10 -5.26
C VAL A 161 2.73 16.20 -6.29
N LEU A 162 2.45 17.45 -5.87
CA LEU A 162 2.36 18.59 -6.77
C LEU A 162 3.64 18.84 -7.59
N GLN A 163 4.79 18.42 -7.12
CA GLN A 163 6.04 18.48 -7.88
C GLN A 163 6.12 17.41 -8.97
N LEU A 164 5.45 16.27 -8.76
CA LEU A 164 5.50 15.11 -9.66
C LEU A 164 4.51 15.20 -10.81
N ILE A 165 3.53 16.09 -10.74
CA ILE A 165 2.53 16.26 -11.82
C ILE A 165 3.14 16.83 -13.12
N LYS A 166 4.37 17.34 -13.05
CA LYS A 166 5.14 17.85 -14.18
C LYS A 166 6.40 17.04 -14.47
N ASP A 167 6.48 15.82 -13.93
CA ASP A 167 7.62 14.94 -14.19
C ASP A 167 7.71 14.58 -15.69
N ASP A 168 8.93 14.40 -16.20
CA ASP A 168 9.15 14.01 -17.59
C ASP A 168 8.59 12.62 -17.89
N ASP A 169 8.57 11.74 -16.88
CA ASP A 169 8.02 10.38 -16.97
C ASP A 169 6.50 10.41 -16.88
N GLU A 170 5.82 9.90 -17.92
CA GLU A 170 4.35 9.87 -17.95
C GLU A 170 3.75 8.96 -16.86
N ASP A 171 4.41 7.88 -16.50
CA ASP A 171 3.93 6.97 -15.45
C ASP A 171 3.96 7.66 -14.08
N ILE A 172 4.95 8.52 -13.83
CA ILE A 172 5.02 9.33 -12.61
C ILE A 172 3.92 10.40 -12.62
N ARG A 173 3.67 11.06 -13.76
CA ARG A 173 2.55 12.03 -13.87
C ARG A 173 1.21 11.34 -13.65
N ARG A 174 1.01 10.14 -14.22
CA ARG A 174 -0.20 9.32 -13.98
C ARG A 174 -0.40 8.97 -12.51
N ALA A 175 0.67 8.53 -11.83
CA ALA A 175 0.60 8.26 -10.39
C ALA A 175 0.25 9.53 -9.59
N ALA A 176 0.89 10.65 -9.92
CA ALA A 176 0.65 11.93 -9.25
C ALA A 176 -0.81 12.39 -9.39
N ILE A 177 -1.37 12.32 -10.60
CA ILE A 177 -2.76 12.74 -10.83
C ILE A 177 -3.75 11.85 -10.09
N GLU A 178 -3.49 10.54 -10.00
CA GLU A 178 -4.33 9.60 -9.26
C GLU A 178 -4.34 9.90 -7.77
N ILE A 179 -3.17 10.19 -7.19
CA ILE A 179 -3.06 10.59 -5.79
C ILE A 179 -3.84 11.89 -5.53
N LEU A 180 -3.69 12.89 -6.40
CA LEU A 180 -4.41 14.16 -6.27
C LEU A 180 -5.92 13.99 -6.43
N ASN A 181 -6.37 13.06 -7.29
CA ASN A 181 -7.77 12.73 -7.43
C ASN A 181 -8.36 12.12 -6.15
N GLN A 182 -7.59 11.28 -5.45
CA GLN A 182 -8.02 10.68 -4.17
C GLN A 182 -8.02 11.69 -3.00
N THR A 183 -7.03 12.60 -2.96
CA THR A 183 -6.88 13.55 -1.85
C THR A 183 -7.91 14.69 -1.87
N LYS A 184 -8.43 15.05 -3.03
CA LYS A 184 -9.45 16.10 -3.26
C LYS A 184 -9.11 17.45 -2.59
N ASP A 185 -7.84 17.83 -2.60
CA ASP A 185 -7.35 19.03 -1.91
C ASP A 185 -7.42 20.26 -2.84
N GLU A 186 -8.05 21.34 -2.36
CA GLU A 186 -8.21 22.61 -3.09
C GLU A 186 -6.87 23.22 -3.53
N ARG A 187 -5.78 22.94 -2.83
CA ARG A 187 -4.43 23.44 -3.20
C ARG A 187 -3.94 22.87 -4.53
N ALA A 188 -4.46 21.71 -4.95
CA ALA A 188 -4.12 21.09 -6.22
C ALA A 188 -4.79 21.75 -7.42
N VAL A 189 -5.82 22.57 -7.26
CA VAL A 189 -6.67 23.08 -8.35
C VAL A 189 -5.86 23.78 -9.44
N ALA A 190 -4.93 24.68 -9.10
CA ALA A 190 -4.12 25.37 -10.12
C ALA A 190 -3.26 24.40 -10.93
N HIS A 191 -2.67 23.39 -10.28
CA HIS A 191 -1.84 22.38 -10.93
C HIS A 191 -2.69 21.41 -11.77
N LEU A 192 -3.88 21.08 -11.31
CA LEU A 192 -4.84 20.24 -12.07
C LEU A 192 -5.34 20.96 -13.32
N ILE A 193 -5.59 22.28 -13.24
CA ILE A 193 -5.93 23.08 -14.42
C ILE A 193 -4.83 23.00 -15.48
N GLU A 194 -3.56 23.12 -15.09
CA GLU A 194 -2.43 22.94 -15.99
C GLU A 194 -2.37 21.50 -16.55
N ALA A 195 -2.60 20.50 -15.71
CA ALA A 195 -2.58 19.09 -16.10
C ALA A 195 -3.67 18.73 -17.12
N THR A 196 -4.76 19.50 -17.23
CA THR A 196 -5.75 19.33 -18.34
C THR A 196 -5.16 19.59 -19.72
N ARG A 197 -3.93 20.15 -19.81
CA ARG A 197 -3.18 20.39 -21.05
C ARG A 197 -2.09 19.35 -21.29
N ASP A 198 -2.03 18.30 -20.47
CA ASP A 198 -1.03 17.25 -20.63
C ASP A 198 -1.17 16.57 -22.00
N GLN A 199 -0.02 16.25 -22.60
CA GLN A 199 0.01 15.50 -23.87
C GLN A 199 -0.51 14.06 -23.72
N ASP A 200 -0.41 13.50 -22.51
CA ASP A 200 -1.03 12.22 -22.18
C ASP A 200 -2.53 12.43 -21.93
N TRP A 201 -3.35 11.89 -22.81
CA TRP A 201 -4.81 12.01 -22.73
C TRP A 201 -5.37 11.49 -21.39
N TRP A 202 -4.76 10.45 -20.83
CA TRP A 202 -5.21 9.88 -19.57
C TRP A 202 -4.99 10.85 -18.42
N VAL A 203 -3.80 11.48 -18.34
CA VAL A 203 -3.50 12.52 -17.34
C VAL A 203 -4.45 13.70 -17.48
N SER A 204 -4.69 14.15 -18.71
CA SER A 204 -5.61 15.26 -19.00
C SER A 204 -7.05 14.96 -18.54
N GLU A 205 -7.58 13.78 -18.84
CA GLU A 205 -8.94 13.39 -18.43
C GLU A 205 -9.04 13.19 -16.91
N ARG A 206 -8.06 12.55 -16.28
CA ARG A 206 -8.03 12.39 -14.83
C ARG A 206 -7.91 13.71 -14.09
N ALA A 207 -7.24 14.70 -14.67
CA ALA A 207 -7.20 16.07 -14.13
C ALA A 207 -8.58 16.72 -14.12
N VAL A 208 -9.37 16.52 -15.17
CA VAL A 208 -10.78 16.99 -15.21
C VAL A 208 -11.63 16.30 -14.16
N ASP A 209 -11.50 14.97 -14.01
CA ASP A 209 -12.20 14.23 -12.97
C ASP A 209 -11.86 14.76 -11.57
N ALA A 210 -10.55 14.97 -11.29
CA ALA A 210 -10.11 15.51 -10.01
C ALA A 210 -10.66 16.93 -9.75
N LEU A 211 -10.69 17.78 -10.76
CA LEU A 211 -11.29 19.11 -10.66
C LEU A 211 -12.79 19.06 -10.37
N ALA A 212 -13.50 18.12 -11.01
CA ALA A 212 -14.92 17.88 -10.75
C ALA A 212 -15.18 17.44 -9.31
N GLU A 213 -14.39 16.49 -8.82
CA GLU A 213 -14.51 15.97 -7.45
C GLU A 213 -14.17 17.02 -6.37
N ILE A 214 -13.24 17.94 -6.63
CA ILE A 214 -12.95 19.07 -5.74
C ILE A 214 -14.10 20.09 -5.77
N GLY A 215 -14.73 20.28 -6.93
CA GLY A 215 -15.85 21.20 -7.08
C GLY A 215 -15.47 22.68 -7.05
N SER A 216 -14.22 23.05 -7.34
CA SER A 216 -13.74 24.43 -7.30
C SER A 216 -14.22 25.24 -8.48
N ALA A 217 -14.91 26.37 -8.22
CA ALA A 217 -15.31 27.32 -9.24
C ALA A 217 -14.13 27.88 -10.08
N ARG A 218 -12.92 27.82 -9.58
CA ARG A 218 -11.69 28.22 -10.29
C ARG A 218 -11.43 27.38 -11.53
N ALA A 219 -11.95 26.16 -11.62
CA ALA A 219 -11.80 25.28 -12.76
C ALA A 219 -12.76 25.62 -13.92
N VAL A 220 -13.87 26.30 -13.67
CA VAL A 220 -14.93 26.57 -14.66
C VAL A 220 -14.41 27.24 -15.93
N PRO A 221 -13.60 28.31 -15.91
CA PRO A 221 -13.10 28.93 -17.13
C PRO A 221 -12.34 27.95 -18.02
N ARG A 222 -11.51 27.08 -17.44
CA ARG A 222 -10.76 26.09 -18.19
C ARG A 222 -11.66 25.00 -18.77
N LEU A 223 -12.63 24.53 -18.02
CA LEU A 223 -13.58 23.51 -18.48
C LEU A 223 -14.44 24.04 -19.64
N VAL A 224 -14.87 25.31 -19.58
CA VAL A 224 -15.58 25.98 -20.69
C VAL A 224 -14.69 26.12 -21.92
N GLU A 225 -13.43 26.53 -21.76
CA GLU A 225 -12.45 26.58 -22.85
C GLU A 225 -12.30 25.20 -23.52
N MET A 226 -12.23 24.11 -22.76
CA MET A 226 -12.12 22.75 -23.29
C MET A 226 -13.35 22.35 -24.15
N LEU A 227 -14.56 22.79 -23.79
CA LEU A 227 -15.75 22.56 -24.60
C LEU A 227 -15.70 23.35 -25.92
N GLN A 228 -15.17 24.56 -25.91
CA GLN A 228 -15.08 25.42 -27.08
C GLN A 228 -14.01 24.95 -28.08
N THR A 229 -12.88 24.48 -27.57
CA THR A 229 -11.73 24.05 -28.38
C THR A 229 -11.80 22.58 -28.81
N GLY A 230 -12.72 21.84 -28.24
CA GLY A 230 -13.24 20.55 -28.66
C GLY A 230 -12.25 19.42 -28.93
N VAL A 231 -11.77 18.71 -27.89
CA VAL A 231 -11.33 17.33 -28.07
C VAL A 231 -12.58 16.42 -27.89
N PRO A 232 -13.14 15.82 -28.94
CA PRO A 232 -14.43 15.10 -28.85
C PRO A 232 -14.48 14.01 -27.77
N LYS A 233 -13.33 13.39 -27.46
CA LYS A 233 -13.23 12.33 -26.45
C LYS A 233 -13.40 12.87 -25.01
N SER A 234 -12.96 14.09 -24.73
CA SER A 234 -13.02 14.68 -23.38
C SER A 234 -14.36 15.40 -23.10
N THR A 235 -15.17 15.67 -24.13
CA THR A 235 -16.42 16.42 -24.00
C THR A 235 -17.39 15.83 -22.95
N PRO A 236 -17.64 14.50 -22.89
CA PRO A 236 -18.57 13.96 -21.90
C PRO A 236 -18.10 14.17 -20.46
N ILE A 237 -16.79 14.04 -20.20
CA ILE A 237 -16.19 14.21 -18.88
C ILE A 237 -16.28 15.67 -18.45
N VAL A 238 -15.97 16.61 -19.37
CA VAL A 238 -16.05 18.05 -19.13
C VAL A 238 -17.47 18.51 -18.85
N VAL A 239 -18.45 18.01 -19.62
CA VAL A 239 -19.88 18.33 -19.40
C VAL A 239 -20.34 17.84 -18.03
N ARG A 240 -19.97 16.63 -17.63
CA ARG A 240 -20.26 16.11 -16.28
C ARG A 240 -19.65 17.00 -15.21
N ALA A 241 -18.35 17.33 -15.34
CA ALA A 241 -17.63 18.18 -14.39
C ALA A 241 -18.28 19.56 -14.22
N LEU A 242 -18.75 20.18 -15.32
CA LEU A 242 -19.46 21.45 -15.27
C LEU A 242 -20.85 21.31 -14.64
N GLY A 243 -21.56 20.20 -14.91
CA GLY A 243 -22.87 19.93 -14.31
C GLY A 243 -22.79 19.80 -12.80
N ASP A 244 -21.79 19.09 -12.30
CA ASP A 244 -21.55 18.92 -10.87
C ASP A 244 -21.20 20.25 -10.18
N GLN A 245 -20.45 21.13 -10.84
CA GLN A 245 -20.09 22.45 -10.31
C GLN A 245 -21.25 23.46 -10.39
N TRP A 246 -22.13 23.35 -11.37
CA TRP A 246 -23.29 24.25 -11.50
C TRP A 246 -24.24 24.13 -10.33
N VAL A 247 -24.40 22.95 -9.77
CA VAL A 247 -25.22 22.70 -8.58
C VAL A 247 -24.61 23.31 -7.31
N ALA A 248 -23.30 23.50 -7.29
CA ALA A 248 -22.55 24.04 -6.14
C ALA A 248 -22.43 25.57 -6.13
N LEU A 249 -22.84 26.26 -7.21
CA LEU A 249 -22.81 27.74 -7.24
C LEU A 249 -23.99 28.29 -6.42
N PRO A 250 -23.76 29.23 -5.49
CA PRO A 250 -24.86 29.93 -4.81
C PRO A 250 -25.68 30.70 -5.85
N GLN A 251 -27.00 30.48 -5.82
CA GLN A 251 -27.96 31.22 -6.64
C GLN A 251 -28.02 32.68 -6.23
#